data_999eb3306d3bfd95031362b6bc0eae41
#
_entry.id   999eb3306d3bfd95031362b6bc0eae41
#
_cell.length_a   1.000
_cell.length_b   1.000
_cell.length_c   1.000
_cell.angle_alpha   90.00
_cell.angle_beta   90.00
_cell.angle_gamma   90.00
#
_symmetry.space_group_name_H-M   'P 1'
#
loop_
_entity.id
_entity.type
_entity.pdbx_description
1 polymer ?
#
loop_
_entity_poly.entity_id
_entity_poly.type
_entity_poly.pdbx_seq_one_letter_code
_entity_poly.pdbx_strand_id
1 'polypeptide(L)'
;GFGIAEFDPGGRLDWHVHSYEESLYLIEGEMTLFTSEAAVLLRPGDYGLIPVGQSHALANNGSDVARIAALSAPQPRPAHGGDTYFVAGLPELEPVTVDARDPRTRAFGHIEPGHMDPAKQSQELLAASASMRTALLVYSGITVKMMIDSDLGAQLSTMFMVQYEALKGVIGGHDHPLEETYLILEGVVDATFDGKRYRLERGDVAWAGVGCVHAFANPAEEPVRWLETQAPAPPARHSYRFERDWHYLRDAIGAETKEVR
;
A
#
# COMPACT_ATOMS: atom_id res chain seq x y z
N GLY A 1 -7.40 3.09 -8.70
CA GLY A 1 -8.53 2.91 -7.75
C GLY A 1 -8.09 2.14 -6.53
N PHE A 2 -8.67 2.46 -5.37
CA PHE A 2 -8.43 1.75 -4.11
C PHE A 2 -9.78 1.36 -3.49
N GLY A 3 -9.85 0.16 -2.89
CA GLY A 3 -11.06 -0.33 -2.25
C GLY A 3 -10.78 -1.44 -1.24
N ILE A 4 -11.83 -1.77 -0.46
CA ILE A 4 -11.85 -2.92 0.43
C ILE A 4 -12.94 -3.85 -0.05
N ALA A 5 -12.58 -5.11 -0.32
CA ALA A 5 -13.51 -6.18 -0.66
C ALA A 5 -13.71 -7.11 0.53
N GLU A 6 -14.96 -7.49 0.77
CA GLU A 6 -15.34 -8.50 1.76
C GLU A 6 -15.83 -9.77 1.07
N PHE A 7 -15.39 -10.91 1.59
CA PHE A 7 -15.79 -12.22 1.14
C PHE A 7 -16.34 -13.00 2.32
N ASP A 8 -17.63 -13.35 2.26
CA ASP A 8 -18.24 -14.27 3.22
C ASP A 8 -17.58 -15.67 3.15
N PRO A 9 -17.71 -16.50 4.19
CA PRO A 9 -17.32 -17.90 4.10
C PRO A 9 -17.93 -18.59 2.88
N GLY A 10 -17.08 -19.22 2.05
CA GLY A 10 -17.46 -19.79 0.75
C GLY A 10 -17.61 -18.78 -0.38
N GLY A 11 -17.40 -17.47 -0.11
CA GLY A 11 -17.41 -16.42 -1.13
C GLY A 11 -16.28 -16.61 -2.13
N ARG A 12 -16.56 -16.29 -3.40
CA ARG A 12 -15.62 -16.51 -4.50
C ARG A 12 -15.72 -15.40 -5.55
N LEU A 13 -14.57 -15.02 -6.12
CA LEU A 13 -14.46 -14.29 -7.38
C LEU A 13 -13.84 -15.25 -8.39
N ASP A 14 -14.66 -15.62 -9.39
CA ASP A 14 -14.27 -16.62 -10.40
C ASP A 14 -13.11 -16.15 -11.27
N TRP A 15 -12.52 -17.07 -12.02
CA TRP A 15 -11.41 -16.84 -12.92
C TRP A 15 -11.67 -15.66 -13.85
N HIS A 16 -10.80 -14.67 -13.80
CA HIS A 16 -10.88 -13.45 -14.59
C HIS A 16 -9.49 -12.91 -14.93
N VAL A 17 -9.47 -11.95 -15.83
CA VAL A 17 -8.32 -11.14 -16.19
C VAL A 17 -8.73 -9.67 -16.19
N HIS A 18 -7.80 -8.80 -15.96
CA HIS A 18 -8.03 -7.37 -16.04
C HIS A 18 -6.87 -6.62 -16.71
N SER A 19 -7.16 -5.40 -17.21
CA SER A 19 -6.21 -4.55 -17.92
C SER A 19 -5.45 -3.58 -17.00
N TYR A 20 -5.51 -3.79 -15.71
CA TYR A 20 -4.79 -3.04 -14.68
C TYR A 20 -3.91 -3.98 -13.85
N GLU A 21 -2.91 -3.42 -13.20
CA GLU A 21 -2.12 -4.09 -12.17
C GLU A 21 -2.90 -4.01 -10.85
N GLU A 22 -2.95 -5.10 -10.11
CA GLU A 22 -3.63 -5.16 -8.83
C GLU A 22 -2.66 -5.54 -7.71
N SER A 23 -2.66 -4.72 -6.66
CA SER A 23 -1.93 -4.97 -5.42
C SER A 23 -2.91 -5.31 -4.31
N LEU A 24 -2.68 -6.42 -3.61
CA LEU A 24 -3.56 -6.95 -2.57
C LEU A 24 -2.88 -6.94 -1.21
N TYR A 25 -3.66 -6.68 -0.16
CA TYR A 25 -3.25 -6.85 1.24
C TYR A 25 -4.40 -7.48 2.03
N LEU A 26 -4.17 -8.63 2.67
CA LEU A 26 -5.19 -9.28 3.50
C LEU A 26 -5.20 -8.65 4.89
N ILE A 27 -6.34 -8.04 5.23
CA ILE A 27 -6.57 -7.34 6.50
C ILE A 27 -6.99 -8.35 7.58
N GLU A 28 -7.94 -9.25 7.27
CA GLU A 28 -8.46 -10.25 8.19
C GLU A 28 -9.03 -11.47 7.45
N GLY A 29 -9.21 -12.57 8.16
CA GLY A 29 -9.70 -13.83 7.62
C GLY A 29 -8.62 -14.61 6.87
N GLU A 30 -9.04 -15.53 6.00
CA GLU A 30 -8.17 -16.30 5.11
C GLU A 30 -8.68 -16.20 3.68
N MET A 31 -7.79 -16.14 2.70
CA MET A 31 -8.14 -16.07 1.28
C MET A 31 -7.19 -16.92 0.46
N THR A 32 -7.71 -17.74 -0.44
CA THR A 32 -6.88 -18.42 -1.43
C THR A 32 -6.93 -17.66 -2.74
N LEU A 33 -5.76 -17.24 -3.23
CA LEU A 33 -5.59 -16.68 -4.55
C LEU A 33 -5.05 -17.75 -5.48
N PHE A 34 -5.76 -18.00 -6.58
CA PHE A 34 -5.39 -18.97 -7.60
C PHE A 34 -4.85 -18.25 -8.83
N THR A 35 -3.74 -18.74 -9.35
CA THR A 35 -3.16 -18.36 -10.64
C THR A 35 -2.91 -19.62 -11.48
N SER A 36 -2.42 -19.47 -12.71
CA SER A 36 -2.01 -20.61 -13.52
C SER A 36 -0.81 -21.38 -12.95
N GLU A 37 -0.04 -20.75 -12.05
CA GLU A 37 1.24 -21.27 -11.56
C GLU A 37 1.16 -21.77 -10.10
N ALA A 38 0.27 -21.18 -9.31
CA ALA A 38 0.13 -21.48 -7.90
C ALA A 38 -1.27 -21.18 -7.35
N ALA A 39 -1.62 -21.85 -6.27
CA ALA A 39 -2.63 -21.41 -5.33
C ALA A 39 -1.93 -20.95 -4.07
N VAL A 40 -2.20 -19.74 -3.61
CA VAL A 40 -1.55 -19.14 -2.44
C VAL A 40 -2.59 -18.85 -1.37
N LEU A 41 -2.46 -19.50 -0.22
CA LEU A 41 -3.26 -19.23 0.98
C LEU A 41 -2.70 -17.99 1.67
N LEU A 42 -3.45 -16.91 1.61
CA LEU A 42 -3.15 -15.65 2.26
C LEU A 42 -3.75 -15.60 3.67
N ARG A 43 -3.02 -15.01 4.60
CA ARG A 43 -3.38 -14.75 5.99
C ARG A 43 -3.20 -13.28 6.31
N PRO A 44 -3.78 -12.76 7.41
CA PRO A 44 -3.61 -11.35 7.78
C PRO A 44 -2.15 -10.92 7.80
N GLY A 45 -1.87 -9.82 7.09
CA GLY A 45 -0.50 -9.35 6.87
C GLY A 45 0.14 -9.83 5.57
N ASP A 46 -0.44 -10.81 4.89
CA ASP A 46 0.04 -11.21 3.56
C ASP A 46 -0.40 -10.19 2.50
N TYR A 47 0.46 -10.01 1.51
CA TYR A 47 0.22 -9.14 0.37
C TYR A 47 0.71 -9.79 -0.91
N GLY A 48 0.23 -9.32 -2.04
CA GLY A 48 0.61 -9.87 -3.33
C GLY A 48 0.32 -8.94 -4.49
N LEU A 49 0.98 -9.22 -5.60
CA LEU A 49 0.88 -8.50 -6.86
C LEU A 49 0.27 -9.40 -7.94
N ILE A 50 -0.72 -8.88 -8.64
CA ILE A 50 -1.31 -9.48 -9.84
C ILE A 50 -0.99 -8.56 -11.01
N PRO A 51 -0.08 -8.95 -11.91
CA PRO A 51 0.25 -8.18 -13.10
C PRO A 51 -0.92 -8.06 -14.06
N VAL A 52 -0.86 -7.03 -14.91
CA VAL A 52 -1.81 -6.84 -16.02
C VAL A 52 -1.95 -8.13 -16.84
N GLY A 53 -3.19 -8.58 -17.03
CA GLY A 53 -3.52 -9.73 -17.90
C GLY A 53 -3.26 -11.10 -17.27
N GLN A 54 -2.84 -11.19 -16.02
CA GLN A 54 -2.71 -12.48 -15.33
C GLN A 54 -4.09 -13.02 -14.97
N SER A 55 -4.40 -14.23 -15.46
CA SER A 55 -5.62 -14.93 -15.06
C SER A 55 -5.52 -15.40 -13.62
N HIS A 56 -6.56 -15.10 -12.83
CA HIS A 56 -6.62 -15.46 -11.42
C HIS A 56 -8.05 -15.59 -10.91
N ALA A 57 -8.18 -16.19 -9.73
CA ALA A 57 -9.43 -16.31 -8.97
C ALA A 57 -9.15 -16.14 -7.47
N LEU A 58 -10.17 -15.74 -6.72
CA LEU A 58 -10.12 -15.59 -5.27
C LEU A 58 -11.21 -16.43 -4.62
N ALA A 59 -10.91 -17.11 -3.50
CA ALA A 59 -11.90 -17.84 -2.74
C ALA A 59 -11.62 -17.76 -1.25
N ASN A 60 -12.65 -17.44 -0.47
CA ASN A 60 -12.63 -17.57 0.98
C ASN A 60 -13.08 -18.99 1.35
N ASN A 61 -12.13 -19.88 1.58
CA ASN A 61 -12.38 -21.25 2.04
C ASN A 61 -12.34 -21.38 3.58
N GLY A 62 -12.14 -20.25 4.29
CA GLY A 62 -12.16 -20.18 5.74
C GLY A 62 -13.57 -20.15 6.33
N SER A 63 -13.65 -20.10 7.66
CA SER A 63 -14.92 -20.05 8.43
C SER A 63 -15.39 -18.62 8.73
N ASP A 64 -14.55 -17.64 8.55
CA ASP A 64 -14.78 -16.24 8.90
C ASP A 64 -14.78 -15.37 7.65
N VAL A 65 -15.34 -14.16 7.77
CA VAL A 65 -15.26 -13.16 6.72
C VAL A 65 -13.81 -12.79 6.43
N ALA A 66 -13.43 -12.75 5.17
CA ALA A 66 -12.14 -12.26 4.74
C ALA A 66 -12.25 -10.85 4.16
N ARG A 67 -11.32 -9.95 4.54
CA ARG A 67 -11.23 -8.57 4.02
C ARG A 67 -9.90 -8.31 3.37
N ILE A 68 -9.95 -7.84 2.12
CA ILE A 68 -8.78 -7.49 1.32
C ILE A 68 -8.83 -6.01 0.98
N ALA A 69 -7.74 -5.29 1.23
CA ALA A 69 -7.50 -4.00 0.58
C ALA A 69 -6.87 -4.25 -0.79
N ALA A 70 -7.41 -3.60 -1.82
CA ALA A 70 -6.96 -3.74 -3.20
C ALA A 70 -6.69 -2.38 -3.84
N LEU A 71 -5.55 -2.25 -4.53
CA LEU A 71 -5.20 -1.12 -5.38
C LEU A 71 -5.19 -1.58 -6.83
N SER A 72 -5.93 -0.89 -7.68
CA SER A 72 -5.94 -1.09 -9.14
C SER A 72 -5.24 0.09 -9.82
N ALA A 73 -4.22 -0.16 -10.63
CA ALA A 73 -3.48 0.85 -11.37
C ALA A 73 -3.26 0.42 -12.84
N PRO A 74 -3.67 1.26 -13.84
CA PRO A 74 -4.48 2.46 -13.69
C PRO A 74 -5.89 2.15 -13.21
N GLN A 75 -6.64 3.18 -12.83
CA GLN A 75 -8.03 2.99 -12.40
C GLN A 75 -8.85 2.34 -13.52
N PRO A 76 -9.64 1.29 -13.22
CA PRO A 76 -10.54 0.66 -14.17
C PRO A 76 -11.50 1.65 -14.81
N ARG A 77 -11.78 1.47 -16.11
CA ARG A 77 -12.67 2.37 -16.88
C ARG A 77 -14.12 1.88 -16.80
N PRO A 78 -15.03 2.63 -16.18
CA PRO A 78 -16.42 2.20 -16.00
C PRO A 78 -17.14 1.88 -17.32
N ALA A 79 -16.81 2.61 -18.41
CA ALA A 79 -17.39 2.42 -19.73
C ALA A 79 -17.08 1.04 -20.35
N HIS A 80 -16.11 0.31 -19.83
CA HIS A 80 -15.68 -1.00 -20.32
C HIS A 80 -15.87 -2.10 -19.26
N GLY A 81 -16.90 -1.99 -18.41
CA GLY A 81 -17.16 -2.98 -17.37
C GLY A 81 -16.06 -3.08 -16.31
N GLY A 82 -15.32 -1.98 -16.09
CA GLY A 82 -14.20 -1.97 -15.16
C GLY A 82 -12.92 -2.60 -15.71
N ASP A 83 -12.87 -2.90 -17.01
CA ASP A 83 -11.74 -3.58 -17.69
C ASP A 83 -11.43 -4.99 -17.12
N THR A 84 -12.45 -5.66 -16.57
CA THR A 84 -12.36 -7.02 -16.03
C THR A 84 -13.19 -7.98 -16.85
N TYR A 85 -12.63 -9.12 -17.21
CA TYR A 85 -13.27 -10.13 -18.06
C TYR A 85 -13.16 -11.51 -17.42
N PHE A 86 -14.30 -12.18 -17.24
CA PHE A 86 -14.32 -13.56 -16.79
C PHE A 86 -13.82 -14.50 -17.88
N VAL A 87 -13.02 -15.48 -17.49
CA VAL A 87 -12.39 -16.44 -18.39
C VAL A 87 -12.69 -17.87 -17.93
N ALA A 88 -12.37 -18.86 -18.77
CA ALA A 88 -12.50 -20.26 -18.39
C ALA A 88 -11.63 -20.58 -17.17
N GLY A 89 -12.19 -21.31 -16.23
CA GLY A 89 -11.48 -21.75 -15.04
C GLY A 89 -10.31 -22.67 -15.38
N LEU A 90 -9.22 -22.52 -14.62
CA LEU A 90 -8.08 -23.43 -14.64
C LEU A 90 -8.21 -24.47 -13.52
N PRO A 91 -7.53 -25.63 -13.63
CA PRO A 91 -7.47 -26.58 -12.52
C PRO A 91 -6.93 -25.93 -11.27
N GLU A 92 -7.61 -26.12 -10.15
CA GLU A 92 -7.15 -25.64 -8.86
C GLU A 92 -5.95 -26.45 -8.39
N LEU A 93 -4.92 -25.73 -7.98
CA LEU A 93 -3.69 -26.32 -7.40
C LEU A 93 -3.84 -26.40 -5.88
N GLU A 94 -3.05 -27.26 -5.24
CA GLU A 94 -2.99 -27.31 -3.80
C GLU A 94 -2.40 -26.03 -3.25
N PRO A 95 -3.09 -25.36 -2.28
CA PRO A 95 -2.63 -24.10 -1.73
C PRO A 95 -1.30 -24.24 -0.96
N VAL A 96 -0.45 -23.23 -1.15
CA VAL A 96 0.79 -23.03 -0.37
C VAL A 96 0.70 -21.74 0.40
N THR A 97 1.35 -21.68 1.56
CA THR A 97 1.47 -20.44 2.34
C THR A 97 2.55 -19.54 1.77
N VAL A 98 2.47 -18.24 2.03
CA VAL A 98 3.51 -17.29 1.65
C VAL A 98 4.83 -17.66 2.33
N ASP A 99 5.86 -17.93 1.54
CA ASP A 99 7.23 -18.20 1.98
C ASP A 99 8.21 -17.57 0.97
N ALA A 100 9.06 -16.67 1.43
CA ALA A 100 10.06 -16.00 0.60
C ALA A 100 11.06 -16.95 -0.08
N ARG A 101 11.16 -18.21 0.39
CA ARG A 101 12.02 -19.26 -0.18
C ARG A 101 11.32 -20.11 -1.23
N ASP A 102 9.98 -20.05 -1.29
CA ASP A 102 9.20 -20.81 -2.27
C ASP A 102 9.05 -19.97 -3.56
N PRO A 103 9.59 -20.42 -4.70
CA PRO A 103 9.48 -19.68 -5.95
C PRO A 103 8.04 -19.48 -6.43
N ARG A 104 7.10 -20.30 -5.96
CA ARG A 104 5.65 -20.14 -6.29
C ARG A 104 5.02 -18.92 -5.64
N THR A 105 5.62 -18.42 -4.56
CA THR A 105 5.11 -17.26 -3.81
C THR A 105 5.94 -16.00 -4.00
N ARG A 106 6.73 -15.90 -5.07
CA ARG A 106 7.61 -14.74 -5.34
C ARG A 106 6.89 -13.41 -5.51
N ALA A 107 5.66 -13.44 -5.99
CA ALA A 107 4.82 -12.25 -6.15
C ALA A 107 4.09 -11.85 -4.85
N PHE A 108 4.42 -12.52 -3.74
CA PHE A 108 3.77 -12.36 -2.44
C PHE A 108 4.77 -12.09 -1.33
N GLY A 109 4.29 -11.51 -0.25
CA GLY A 109 5.08 -11.31 0.95
C GLY A 109 4.21 -11.23 2.19
N HIS A 110 4.85 -11.13 3.36
CA HIS A 110 4.19 -11.04 4.65
C HIS A 110 4.77 -9.88 5.48
N ILE A 111 3.90 -9.13 6.15
CA ILE A 111 4.28 -8.10 7.09
C ILE A 111 3.49 -8.23 8.39
N GLU A 112 4.18 -8.16 9.51
CA GLU A 112 3.58 -8.15 10.85
C GLU A 112 4.04 -6.93 11.65
N PRO A 113 3.32 -6.55 12.74
CA PRO A 113 3.67 -5.37 13.55
C PRO A 113 5.11 -5.33 14.02
N GLY A 114 5.69 -6.48 14.35
CA GLY A 114 7.08 -6.60 14.79
C GLY A 114 8.10 -6.14 13.75
N HIS A 115 7.77 -6.19 12.46
CA HIS A 115 8.62 -5.70 11.38
C HIS A 115 8.71 -4.17 11.33
N MET A 116 7.77 -3.47 11.98
CA MET A 116 7.74 -2.01 12.03
C MET A 116 8.52 -1.42 13.22
N ASP A 117 9.02 -2.25 14.14
CA ASP A 117 9.78 -1.80 15.31
C ASP A 117 11.12 -1.14 14.87
N PRO A 118 11.33 0.16 15.13
CA PRO A 118 12.56 0.85 14.73
C PRO A 118 13.83 0.23 15.33
N ALA A 119 13.73 -0.33 16.53
CA ALA A 119 14.87 -0.95 17.20
C ALA A 119 15.33 -2.28 16.55
N LYS A 120 14.45 -2.87 15.74
CA LYS A 120 14.70 -4.14 15.05
C LYS A 120 15.03 -3.95 13.57
N GLN A 121 15.25 -2.73 13.10
CA GLN A 121 15.54 -2.46 11.69
C GLN A 121 16.99 -2.87 11.38
N SER A 122 17.16 -4.14 10.95
CA SER A 122 18.41 -4.68 10.42
C SER A 122 18.14 -5.49 9.17
N GLN A 123 19.17 -5.68 8.34
CA GLN A 123 19.05 -6.52 7.13
C GLN A 123 18.68 -7.98 7.46
N GLU A 124 19.02 -8.47 8.66
CA GLU A 124 18.71 -9.83 9.10
C GLU A 124 17.20 -10.07 9.28
N LEU A 125 16.44 -9.02 9.58
CA LEU A 125 14.98 -9.08 9.78
C LEU A 125 14.17 -8.87 8.50
N LEU A 126 14.82 -8.59 7.39
CA LEU A 126 14.16 -8.33 6.10
C LEU A 126 13.79 -9.61 5.34
N ALA A 127 14.02 -10.78 5.91
CA ALA A 127 13.88 -12.05 5.22
C ALA A 127 12.43 -12.52 4.98
N ALA A 128 11.42 -11.75 5.40
CA ALA A 128 10.01 -12.17 5.26
C ALA A 128 9.46 -12.01 3.83
N SER A 129 10.10 -11.19 2.99
CA SER A 129 9.73 -10.99 1.58
C SER A 129 10.94 -10.51 0.78
N ALA A 130 11.04 -10.96 -0.47
CA ALA A 130 12.10 -10.52 -1.39
C ALA A 130 12.03 -9.02 -1.72
N SER A 131 10.85 -8.40 -1.61
CA SER A 131 10.61 -6.98 -1.89
C SER A 131 10.62 -6.08 -0.66
N MET A 132 10.70 -6.62 0.55
CA MET A 132 10.62 -5.83 1.77
C MET A 132 11.87 -4.96 1.95
N ARG A 133 11.84 -3.76 1.43
CA ARG A 133 12.86 -2.72 1.66
C ARG A 133 12.51 -1.92 2.91
N THR A 134 13.53 -1.52 3.66
CA THR A 134 13.36 -0.61 4.78
C THR A 134 13.85 0.77 4.37
N ALA A 135 12.94 1.74 4.34
CA ALA A 135 13.30 3.14 4.37
C ALA A 135 13.07 3.66 5.79
N LEU A 136 14.13 4.06 6.46
CA LEU A 136 14.04 4.63 7.81
C LEU A 136 14.13 6.15 7.71
N LEU A 137 13.01 6.81 7.94
CA LEU A 137 12.99 8.24 8.21
C LEU A 137 13.14 8.47 9.72
N VAL A 138 14.23 7.93 10.28
CA VAL A 138 14.49 7.81 11.73
C VAL A 138 14.40 9.15 12.48
N TYR A 139 14.78 10.24 11.80
CA TYR A 139 14.75 11.57 12.39
C TYR A 139 13.36 12.10 12.72
N SER A 140 12.31 11.51 12.09
CA SER A 140 10.92 11.94 12.26
C SER A 140 10.08 10.92 13.03
N GLY A 141 10.68 9.85 13.55
CA GLY A 141 9.93 8.76 14.21
C GLY A 141 9.04 7.98 13.25
N ILE A 142 9.47 7.83 12.01
CA ILE A 142 8.72 7.15 10.93
C ILE A 142 9.46 5.90 10.51
N THR A 143 8.74 4.79 10.40
CA THR A 143 9.21 3.55 9.77
C THR A 143 8.38 3.28 8.53
N VAL A 144 9.03 3.02 7.40
CA VAL A 144 8.38 2.64 6.13
C VAL A 144 8.92 1.28 5.68
N LYS A 145 8.02 0.38 5.29
CA LYS A 145 8.35 -0.93 4.69
C LYS A 145 7.72 -1.03 3.31
N MET A 146 8.56 -1.02 2.27
CA MET A 146 8.09 -1.31 0.91
C MET A 146 7.63 -2.76 0.85
N MET A 147 6.44 -2.97 0.35
CA MET A 147 5.80 -4.28 0.24
C MET A 147 5.69 -4.70 -1.23
N ILE A 148 5.12 -3.84 -2.05
CA ILE A 148 4.97 -4.06 -3.49
C ILE A 148 5.63 -2.90 -4.22
N ASP A 149 6.64 -3.22 -4.99
CA ASP A 149 7.39 -2.30 -5.84
C ASP A 149 8.00 -3.03 -7.04
N SER A 150 8.93 -2.40 -7.73
CA SER A 150 9.63 -3.01 -8.87
C SER A 150 10.37 -4.31 -8.55
N ASP A 151 10.71 -4.57 -7.29
CA ASP A 151 11.38 -5.81 -6.89
C ASP A 151 10.42 -7.01 -6.90
N LEU A 152 9.13 -6.77 -6.62
CA LEU A 152 8.07 -7.75 -6.83
C LEU A 152 7.60 -7.84 -8.30
N GLY A 153 8.02 -6.90 -9.12
CA GLY A 153 7.62 -6.81 -10.52
C GLY A 153 6.52 -5.79 -10.81
N ALA A 154 6.12 -4.97 -9.81
CA ALA A 154 5.16 -3.90 -10.01
C ALA A 154 5.73 -2.83 -10.96
N GLN A 155 4.89 -2.37 -11.88
CA GLN A 155 5.26 -1.39 -12.90
C GLN A 155 4.44 -0.10 -12.81
N LEU A 156 3.23 -0.19 -12.27
CA LEU A 156 2.24 0.90 -12.33
C LEU A 156 1.95 1.50 -10.95
N SER A 157 2.27 0.78 -9.88
CA SER A 157 1.94 1.20 -8.52
C SER A 157 2.99 0.76 -7.51
N THR A 158 2.89 1.30 -6.30
CA THR A 158 3.60 0.80 -5.12
C THR A 158 2.65 0.67 -3.94
N MET A 159 2.95 -0.25 -3.04
CA MET A 159 2.24 -0.44 -1.77
C MET A 159 3.25 -0.64 -0.66
N PHE A 160 3.05 0.04 0.47
CA PHE A 160 3.95 -0.06 1.60
C PHE A 160 3.24 0.18 2.93
N MET A 161 3.87 -0.27 3.99
CA MET A 161 3.40 -0.05 5.35
C MET A 161 4.15 1.11 5.98
N VAL A 162 3.43 2.00 6.63
CA VAL A 162 3.98 3.15 7.36
C VAL A 162 3.59 3.02 8.82
N GLN A 163 4.52 3.33 9.72
CA GLN A 163 4.27 3.45 11.14
C GLN A 163 4.93 4.72 11.68
N TYR A 164 4.17 5.49 12.46
CA TYR A 164 4.68 6.61 13.23
C TYR A 164 4.76 6.23 14.69
N GLU A 165 5.90 6.50 15.30
CA GLU A 165 6.09 6.34 16.74
C GLU A 165 5.18 7.28 17.53
N ALA A 166 4.82 6.85 18.74
CA ALA A 166 4.06 7.64 19.70
C ALA A 166 4.74 8.99 19.97
N LEU A 167 3.98 10.08 19.91
CA LEU A 167 4.40 11.45 20.23
C LEU A 167 5.59 12.00 19.40
N LYS A 168 6.04 11.26 18.36
CA LYS A 168 7.24 11.62 17.60
C LYS A 168 7.04 11.65 16.09
N GLY A 169 6.25 10.70 15.56
CA GLY A 169 6.09 10.56 14.12
C GLY A 169 5.50 11.82 13.52
N VAL A 170 6.24 12.47 12.63
CA VAL A 170 5.80 13.69 11.94
C VAL A 170 6.45 13.82 10.58
N ILE A 171 5.65 14.18 9.58
CA ILE A 171 6.11 14.66 8.28
C ILE A 171 5.46 16.01 8.00
N GLY A 172 6.27 16.98 7.58
CA GLY A 172 5.79 18.33 7.22
C GLY A 172 5.04 18.35 5.90
N GLY A 173 4.43 19.50 5.61
CA GLY A 173 3.71 19.72 4.34
C GLY A 173 4.60 19.45 3.14
N HIS A 174 4.14 18.57 2.26
CA HIS A 174 4.81 18.18 1.02
C HIS A 174 3.79 17.75 -0.02
N ASP A 175 4.18 17.73 -1.27
CA ASP A 175 3.42 17.24 -2.40
C ASP A 175 4.30 16.42 -3.34
N HIS A 176 3.68 15.70 -4.26
CA HIS A 176 4.38 14.90 -5.28
C HIS A 176 3.48 14.70 -6.52
N PRO A 177 4.07 14.30 -7.67
CA PRO A 177 3.36 14.12 -8.92
C PRO A 177 2.72 12.73 -9.06
N LEU A 178 2.16 12.21 -7.98
CA LEU A 178 1.47 10.92 -7.92
C LEU A 178 0.33 11.03 -6.91
N GLU A 179 -0.60 10.08 -6.97
CA GLU A 179 -1.70 9.97 -6.02
C GLU A 179 -1.32 8.99 -4.91
N GLU A 180 -1.78 9.26 -3.70
CA GLU A 180 -1.63 8.36 -2.57
C GLU A 180 -2.96 8.04 -1.92
N THR A 181 -3.09 6.81 -1.42
CA THR A 181 -4.17 6.42 -0.53
C THR A 181 -3.61 5.88 0.78
N TYR A 182 -4.36 6.10 1.86
CA TYR A 182 -3.99 5.76 3.22
C TYR A 182 -5.14 4.99 3.85
N LEU A 183 -4.93 3.74 4.23
CA LEU A 183 -5.88 2.95 5.02
C LEU A 183 -5.31 2.80 6.43
N ILE A 184 -5.96 3.43 7.41
CA ILE A 184 -5.51 3.35 8.81
C ILE A 184 -5.84 1.96 9.37
N LEU A 185 -4.81 1.23 9.77
CA LEU A 185 -4.94 -0.14 10.29
C LEU A 185 -4.94 -0.17 11.82
N GLU A 186 -4.24 0.79 12.46
CA GLU A 186 -4.09 0.84 13.90
C GLU A 186 -3.76 2.26 14.36
N GLY A 187 -4.26 2.65 15.54
CA GLY A 187 -3.99 3.96 16.14
C GLY A 187 -4.77 5.09 15.50
N VAL A 188 -4.29 6.31 15.74
CA VAL A 188 -4.90 7.57 15.31
C VAL A 188 -3.83 8.52 14.80
N VAL A 189 -4.10 9.26 13.73
CA VAL A 189 -3.19 10.24 13.16
C VAL A 189 -3.89 11.56 12.87
N ASP A 190 -3.25 12.68 13.16
CA ASP A 190 -3.68 13.98 12.68
C ASP A 190 -3.10 14.21 11.29
N ALA A 191 -3.96 14.46 10.31
CA ALA A 191 -3.62 14.66 8.91
C ALA A 191 -4.05 16.04 8.44
N THR A 192 -3.34 16.59 7.47
CA THR A 192 -3.72 17.83 6.77
C THR A 192 -3.64 17.57 5.28
N PHE A 193 -4.70 17.94 4.54
CA PHE A 193 -4.76 17.88 3.08
C PHE A 193 -5.21 19.25 2.56
N ASP A 194 -4.37 19.93 1.77
CA ASP A 194 -4.61 21.29 1.26
C ASP A 194 -5.11 22.26 2.33
N GLY A 195 -4.46 22.25 3.50
CA GLY A 195 -4.77 23.09 4.65
C GLY A 195 -5.97 22.66 5.49
N LYS A 196 -6.73 21.65 5.08
CA LYS A 196 -7.84 21.10 5.88
C LYS A 196 -7.31 20.02 6.82
N ARG A 197 -7.72 20.08 8.08
CA ARG A 197 -7.30 19.14 9.13
C ARG A 197 -8.31 18.02 9.29
N TYR A 198 -7.79 16.81 9.49
CA TYR A 198 -8.53 15.60 9.74
C TYR A 198 -7.86 14.83 10.88
N ARG A 199 -8.68 14.10 11.63
CA ARG A 199 -8.21 13.10 12.56
C ARG A 199 -8.68 11.76 12.03
N LEU A 200 -7.73 10.95 11.60
CA LEU A 200 -8.00 9.64 11.00
C LEU A 200 -7.75 8.54 12.02
N GLU A 201 -8.63 7.55 12.05
CA GLU A 201 -8.57 6.42 12.97
C GLU A 201 -8.72 5.09 12.23
N ARG A 202 -8.57 3.98 12.93
CA ARG A 202 -8.64 2.65 12.34
C ARG A 202 -9.90 2.46 11.49
N GLY A 203 -9.70 2.03 10.24
CA GLY A 203 -10.73 1.81 9.23
C GLY A 203 -10.97 3.01 8.31
N ASP A 204 -10.47 4.19 8.65
CA ASP A 204 -10.55 5.35 7.77
C ASP A 204 -9.67 5.17 6.54
N VAL A 205 -10.17 5.67 5.41
CA VAL A 205 -9.44 5.77 4.15
C VAL A 205 -9.34 7.24 3.76
N ALA A 206 -8.13 7.71 3.48
CA ALA A 206 -7.88 9.03 2.93
C ALA A 206 -7.18 8.93 1.58
N TRP A 207 -7.30 9.99 0.78
CA TRP A 207 -6.69 10.09 -0.54
C TRP A 207 -6.08 11.48 -0.75
N ALA A 208 -4.84 11.50 -1.23
CA ALA A 208 -4.15 12.70 -1.69
C ALA A 208 -3.97 12.63 -3.20
N GLY A 209 -4.59 13.56 -3.91
CA GLY A 209 -4.43 13.70 -5.36
C GLY A 209 -3.05 14.27 -5.74
N VAL A 210 -2.72 14.20 -7.02
CA VAL A 210 -1.50 14.81 -7.57
C VAL A 210 -1.39 16.28 -7.15
N GLY A 211 -0.27 16.64 -6.51
CA GLY A 211 0.00 18.01 -6.06
C GLY A 211 -0.78 18.46 -4.82
N CYS A 212 -1.56 17.58 -4.19
CA CYS A 212 -2.17 17.87 -2.90
C CYS A 212 -1.09 18.05 -1.83
N VAL A 213 -1.01 19.22 -1.21
CA VAL A 213 -0.09 19.43 -0.08
C VAL A 213 -0.66 18.73 1.15
N HIS A 214 0.08 17.76 1.66
CA HIS A 214 -0.36 16.98 2.82
C HIS A 214 0.74 16.82 3.87
N ALA A 215 0.31 16.56 5.10
CA ALA A 215 1.16 16.38 6.28
C ALA A 215 0.49 15.46 7.28
N PHE A 216 1.31 14.76 8.07
CA PHE A 216 0.84 13.87 9.12
C PHE A 216 1.63 14.05 10.41
N ALA A 217 0.95 13.88 11.54
CA ALA A 217 1.56 13.86 12.85
C ALA A 217 0.85 12.85 13.76
N ASN A 218 1.63 12.13 14.56
CA ASN A 218 1.09 11.28 15.61
C ASN A 218 1.19 11.99 16.97
N PRO A 219 0.10 12.60 17.46
CA PRO A 219 0.07 13.24 18.78
C PRO A 219 -0.29 12.26 19.91
N ALA A 220 -0.63 11.00 19.57
CA ALA A 220 -1.08 10.01 20.53
C ALA A 220 0.07 9.32 21.27
N GLU A 221 -0.23 8.71 22.41
CA GLU A 221 0.72 7.94 23.24
C GLU A 221 0.98 6.52 22.68
N GLU A 222 0.26 6.14 21.62
CA GLU A 222 0.40 4.86 20.92
C GLU A 222 0.90 5.08 19.49
N PRO A 223 1.61 4.11 18.91
CA PRO A 223 1.95 4.15 17.49
C PRO A 223 0.69 4.17 16.61
N VAL A 224 0.79 4.79 15.46
CA VAL A 224 -0.20 4.66 14.38
C VAL A 224 0.43 3.96 13.21
N ARG A 225 -0.35 3.09 12.54
CA ARG A 225 0.09 2.34 11.37
C ARG A 225 -0.97 2.34 10.29
N TRP A 226 -0.53 2.51 9.05
CA TRP A 226 -1.41 2.46 7.88
C TRP A 226 -0.76 1.78 6.69
N LEU A 227 -1.61 1.26 5.82
CA LEU A 227 -1.26 0.83 4.48
C LEU A 227 -1.31 2.05 3.57
N GLU A 228 -0.24 2.28 2.84
CA GLU A 228 -0.12 3.38 1.89
C GLU A 228 0.12 2.85 0.48
N THR A 229 -0.49 3.49 -0.49
CA THR A 229 -0.32 3.13 -1.91
C THR A 229 -0.02 4.37 -2.73
N GLN A 230 0.76 4.21 -3.78
CA GLN A 230 1.09 5.26 -4.74
C GLN A 230 0.80 4.80 -6.17
N ALA A 231 0.17 5.66 -6.94
CA ALA A 231 -0.09 5.43 -8.37
C ALA A 231 -0.12 6.78 -9.13
N PRO A 232 0.52 6.88 -10.32
CA PRO A 232 1.40 5.87 -10.91
C PRO A 232 2.63 5.59 -10.03
N ALA A 233 3.35 4.51 -10.32
CA ALA A 233 4.58 4.20 -9.60
C ALA A 233 5.52 5.43 -9.61
N PRO A 234 6.13 5.77 -8.47
CA PRO A 234 7.02 6.92 -8.40
C PRO A 234 8.14 6.84 -9.44
N PRO A 235 8.56 7.95 -10.01
CA PRO A 235 9.71 7.97 -10.92
C PRO A 235 10.96 7.49 -10.17
N ALA A 236 11.94 6.94 -10.91
CA ALA A 236 13.19 6.40 -10.35
C ALA A 236 13.98 7.41 -9.50
N ARG A 237 13.74 8.69 -9.69
CA ARG A 237 14.23 9.78 -8.84
C ARG A 237 13.07 10.48 -8.22
N HIS A 238 13.04 10.53 -6.89
CA HIS A 238 12.00 11.19 -6.12
C HIS A 238 11.92 12.67 -6.43
N SER A 239 10.68 13.14 -6.50
CA SER A 239 10.31 14.54 -6.64
C SER A 239 9.42 14.99 -5.48
N TYR A 240 9.74 14.58 -4.25
CA TYR A 240 9.12 15.15 -3.07
C TYR A 240 9.48 16.64 -2.98
N ARG A 241 8.48 17.48 -2.80
CA ARG A 241 8.62 18.90 -2.61
C ARG A 241 8.10 19.26 -1.23
N PHE A 242 8.99 19.64 -0.34
CA PHE A 242 8.60 20.10 0.98
C PHE A 242 8.37 21.61 0.94
N GLU A 243 7.23 22.06 1.47
CA GLU A 243 6.87 23.47 1.56
C GLU A 243 7.96 24.30 2.23
N ARG A 244 8.60 23.75 3.27
CA ARG A 244 9.72 24.35 3.96
C ARG A 244 10.93 24.62 3.05
N ASP A 245 11.18 23.78 2.06
CA ASP A 245 12.31 23.93 1.13
C ASP A 245 12.11 25.15 0.22
N TRP A 246 10.87 25.42 -0.15
CA TRP A 246 10.53 26.63 -0.91
C TRP A 246 10.70 27.89 -0.10
N HIS A 247 10.36 27.90 1.16
CA HIS A 247 10.59 29.03 2.05
C HIS A 247 12.08 29.29 2.24
N TYR A 248 12.85 28.25 2.51
CA TYR A 248 14.32 28.34 2.60
C TYR A 248 14.94 28.86 1.32
N LEU A 249 14.54 28.33 0.16
CA LEU A 249 15.10 28.75 -1.14
C LEU A 249 14.77 30.21 -1.44
N ARG A 250 13.53 30.60 -1.25
CA ARG A 250 13.10 32.00 -1.39
C ARG A 250 13.95 32.94 -0.56
N ASP A 251 14.16 32.61 0.72
CA ASP A 251 14.90 33.42 1.65
C ASP A 251 16.40 33.47 1.28
N ALA A 252 16.96 32.33 0.83
CA ALA A 252 18.35 32.22 0.41
C ALA A 252 18.67 33.02 -0.86
N ILE A 253 17.73 33.13 -1.80
CA ILE A 253 17.93 33.90 -3.04
C ILE A 253 17.45 35.36 -2.93
N GLY A 254 16.89 35.76 -1.79
CA GLY A 254 16.38 37.13 -1.58
C GLY A 254 15.23 37.49 -2.53
N ALA A 255 14.45 36.51 -3.01
CA ALA A 255 13.36 36.74 -3.92
C ALA A 255 12.16 37.37 -3.19
N GLU A 256 11.74 38.56 -3.61
CA GLU A 256 10.44 39.10 -3.22
C GLU A 256 9.34 38.28 -3.88
N THR A 257 8.44 37.73 -3.07
CA THR A 257 7.22 37.07 -3.58
C THR A 257 6.33 38.12 -4.24
N LYS A 258 6.26 38.17 -5.56
CA LYS A 258 5.15 38.80 -6.25
C LYS A 258 3.96 37.85 -6.06
N GLU A 259 2.96 38.28 -5.29
CA GLU A 259 1.66 37.61 -5.26
C GLU A 259 1.14 37.55 -6.71
N VAL A 260 1.00 36.34 -7.22
CA VAL A 260 0.26 36.11 -8.47
C VAL A 260 -1.21 36.28 -8.11
N ARG A 261 -1.78 37.39 -8.56
CA ARG A 261 -3.21 37.66 -8.46
C ARG A 261 -3.99 36.90 -9.53
#